data_987a663fc12c9353807775781d17fa28
#
_entry.id   987a663fc12c9353807775781d17fa28
#
_cell.length_a   1.000
_cell.length_b   1.000
_cell.length_c   1.000
_cell.angle_alpha   90.00
_cell.angle_beta   90.00
_cell.angle_gamma   90.00
#
_symmetry.space_group_name_H-M   'P 1'
#
loop_
_entity.id
_entity.type
_entity.pdbx_description
1 polymer ?
#
loop_
_entity_poly.entity_id
_entity_poly.type
_entity_poly.pdbx_seq_one_letter_code
_entity_poly.pdbx_strand_id
1 'polypeptide(L)'
;YGALMGLMRLLSGLHEITLVVAQSKISEGIPSVITNAMFDPIYERMLGLDAINSAALQMRSYMSKYGVTEEQCAKISVKNHKNAKANPYAHLSMDITVKDVLKSRVLADPIKLLDASPISDGACAIIMARERTAKRKHGKPIWIKGVGHCADAYHLGDRDLAEVDALASAAKRAYNMAGIRRPLKQVHVAELYDAFSYMELMWMEGLGFCDRGKAGAMVDSGLTEMNSALPVNPSGGVLSAHAVQVAGLARIAEAVLQLRGEAGARQVDGASTA
;
A
#
# COMPACT_ATOMS: atom_id res chain seq x y z
N TYR A 1 7.83 -7.71 -5.94
CA TYR A 1 8.56 -8.87 -6.51
C TYR A 1 9.90 -9.11 -5.81
N GLY A 2 10.77 -8.09 -5.63
CA GLY A 2 12.12 -8.26 -5.05
C GLY A 2 12.15 -9.07 -3.76
N ALA A 3 11.27 -8.76 -2.80
CA ALA A 3 11.19 -9.51 -1.55
C ALA A 3 10.77 -10.98 -1.76
N LEU A 4 9.80 -11.23 -2.67
CA LEU A 4 9.39 -12.59 -3.01
C LEU A 4 10.56 -13.39 -3.63
N MET A 5 11.28 -12.80 -4.56
CA MET A 5 12.47 -13.43 -5.17
C MET A 5 13.56 -13.69 -4.15
N GLY A 6 13.79 -12.73 -3.22
CA GLY A 6 14.71 -12.91 -2.10
C GLY A 6 14.33 -14.10 -1.19
N LEU A 7 13.04 -14.22 -0.87
CA LEU A 7 12.51 -15.34 -0.10
C LEU A 7 12.70 -16.68 -0.84
N MET A 8 12.39 -16.74 -2.14
CA MET A 8 12.57 -17.96 -2.93
C MET A 8 14.03 -18.42 -2.96
N ARG A 9 15.00 -17.50 -3.05
CA ARG A 9 16.43 -17.80 -2.96
C ARG A 9 16.82 -18.42 -1.61
N LEU A 10 16.26 -17.93 -0.51
CA LEU A 10 16.49 -18.52 0.81
C LEU A 10 15.87 -19.91 0.92
N LEU A 11 14.62 -20.07 0.42
CA LEU A 11 13.91 -21.35 0.47
C LEU A 11 14.54 -22.41 -0.42
N SER A 12 15.23 -22.02 -1.51
CA SER A 12 15.99 -22.98 -2.36
C SER A 12 17.13 -23.66 -1.62
N GLY A 13 17.57 -23.12 -0.49
CA GLY A 13 18.69 -23.67 0.29
C GLY A 13 20.08 -23.26 -0.19
N LEU A 14 20.20 -22.59 -1.33
CA LEU A 14 21.49 -22.16 -1.90
C LEU A 14 22.09 -20.93 -1.18
N HIS A 15 21.27 -20.15 -0.48
CA HIS A 15 21.68 -18.93 0.17
C HIS A 15 21.23 -18.90 1.63
N GLU A 16 22.07 -18.41 2.52
CA GLU A 16 21.76 -18.22 3.95
C GLU A 16 21.23 -16.81 4.23
N ILE A 17 21.64 -15.83 3.42
CA ILE A 17 21.29 -14.41 3.53
C ILE A 17 21.01 -13.88 2.15
N THR A 18 20.01 -13.02 2.02
CA THR A 18 19.68 -12.28 0.78
C THR A 18 19.51 -10.80 1.12
N LEU A 19 20.19 -9.95 0.39
CA LEU A 19 19.95 -8.51 0.39
C LEU A 19 18.99 -8.18 -0.76
N VAL A 20 17.91 -7.49 -0.46
CA VAL A 20 16.96 -6.97 -1.44
C VAL A 20 17.04 -5.46 -1.42
N VAL A 21 17.34 -4.87 -2.55
CA VAL A 21 17.45 -3.41 -2.73
C VAL A 21 16.48 -2.97 -3.82
N ALA A 22 15.76 -1.90 -3.56
CA ALA A 22 14.97 -1.19 -4.53
C ALA A 22 15.37 0.29 -4.54
N GLN A 23 15.39 0.88 -5.73
CA GLN A 23 15.64 2.31 -5.89
C GLN A 23 14.78 2.85 -7.03
N SER A 24 14.44 4.12 -6.96
CA SER A 24 13.67 4.82 -7.97
C SER A 24 14.12 6.27 -8.05
N LYS A 25 14.27 6.77 -9.27
CA LYS A 25 14.54 8.18 -9.57
C LYS A 25 13.60 8.64 -10.70
N ILE A 26 12.32 8.66 -10.39
CA ILE A 26 11.28 8.99 -11.35
C ILE A 26 11.26 10.49 -11.70
N SER A 27 11.91 11.33 -10.89
CA SER A 27 12.05 12.76 -11.16
C SER A 27 12.88 13.08 -12.42
N GLU A 28 13.66 12.12 -12.95
CA GLU A 28 14.44 12.30 -14.17
C GLU A 28 13.61 12.19 -15.46
N GLY A 29 12.36 11.79 -15.37
CA GLY A 29 11.48 11.63 -16.52
C GLY A 29 10.17 12.41 -16.39
N ILE A 30 9.33 12.29 -17.43
CA ILE A 30 7.96 12.81 -17.43
C ILE A 30 7.05 11.67 -16.95
N PRO A 31 6.50 11.73 -15.72
CA PRO A 31 5.78 10.59 -15.12
C PRO A 31 4.60 10.10 -15.94
N SER A 32 3.81 11.00 -16.55
CA SER A 32 2.68 10.60 -17.39
C SER A 32 3.10 9.80 -18.61
N VAL A 33 4.24 10.15 -19.24
CA VAL A 33 4.79 9.42 -20.38
C VAL A 33 5.30 8.04 -19.95
N ILE A 34 6.00 7.99 -18.81
CA ILE A 34 6.53 6.74 -18.26
C ILE A 34 5.37 5.79 -17.92
N THR A 35 4.35 6.27 -17.25
CA THR A 35 3.21 5.45 -16.85
C THR A 35 2.30 5.09 -18.03
N ASN A 36 2.14 5.96 -19.05
CA ASN A 36 1.47 5.61 -20.30
C ASN A 36 2.17 4.43 -20.99
N ALA A 37 3.50 4.37 -20.97
CA ALA A 37 4.25 3.26 -21.54
C ALA A 37 4.00 1.89 -20.88
N MET A 38 3.38 1.85 -19.70
CA MET A 38 3.00 0.61 -19.00
C MET A 38 1.72 -0.02 -19.58
N PHE A 39 0.95 0.70 -20.37
CA PHE A 39 -0.31 0.24 -20.97
C PHE A 39 -0.09 -0.39 -22.34
N ASP A 40 -1.05 -1.20 -22.78
CA ASP A 40 -0.98 -1.85 -24.10
C ASP A 40 -0.82 -0.82 -25.23
N PRO A 41 0.16 -1.02 -26.12
CA PRO A 41 0.48 0.00 -27.12
C PRO A 41 -0.59 0.17 -28.21
N ILE A 42 -1.45 -0.82 -28.41
CA ILE A 42 -2.44 -0.82 -29.48
C ILE A 42 -3.80 -0.32 -28.97
N TYR A 43 -4.27 -0.87 -27.84
CA TYR A 43 -5.64 -0.64 -27.39
C TYR A 43 -5.76 0.44 -26.29
N GLU A 44 -4.75 0.61 -25.46
CA GLU A 44 -4.87 1.44 -24.25
C GLU A 44 -4.00 2.70 -24.31
N ARG A 45 -2.74 2.58 -24.76
CA ARG A 45 -1.80 3.71 -24.82
C ARG A 45 -2.28 4.83 -25.73
N MET A 46 -2.89 4.47 -26.88
CA MET A 46 -3.44 5.43 -27.84
C MET A 46 -4.61 6.27 -27.29
N LEU A 47 -5.28 5.76 -26.25
CA LEU A 47 -6.32 6.51 -25.53
C LEU A 47 -5.76 7.50 -24.52
N GLY A 48 -4.43 7.58 -24.39
CA GLY A 48 -3.76 8.45 -23.42
C GLY A 48 -3.87 7.95 -21.98
N LEU A 49 -4.11 6.65 -21.76
CA LEU A 49 -4.12 6.09 -20.42
C LEU A 49 -2.76 6.24 -19.75
N ASP A 50 -2.77 6.69 -18.52
CA ASP A 50 -1.65 6.74 -17.62
C ASP A 50 -2.08 6.27 -16.21
N ALA A 51 -1.20 6.35 -15.24
CA ALA A 51 -1.52 5.93 -13.88
C ALA A 51 -2.70 6.69 -13.27
N ILE A 52 -2.84 8.00 -13.56
CA ILE A 52 -3.90 8.84 -12.98
C ILE A 52 -5.24 8.54 -13.65
N ASN A 53 -5.27 8.49 -14.98
CA ASN A 53 -6.50 8.23 -15.74
C ASN A 53 -7.06 6.83 -15.46
N SER A 54 -6.19 5.82 -15.41
CA SER A 54 -6.62 4.45 -15.08
C SER A 54 -7.13 4.32 -13.64
N ALA A 55 -6.49 5.01 -12.70
CA ALA A 55 -6.95 5.06 -11.31
C ALA A 55 -8.29 5.80 -11.19
N ALA A 56 -8.51 6.86 -11.97
CA ALA A 56 -9.78 7.58 -12.00
C ALA A 56 -10.94 6.69 -12.48
N LEU A 57 -10.71 5.88 -13.52
CA LEU A 57 -11.69 4.89 -13.99
C LEU A 57 -12.02 3.87 -12.89
N GLN A 58 -11.00 3.36 -12.19
CA GLN A 58 -11.19 2.44 -11.08
C GLN A 58 -11.95 3.09 -9.92
N MET A 59 -11.55 4.28 -9.49
CA MET A 59 -12.23 5.03 -8.43
C MET A 59 -13.70 5.27 -8.77
N ARG A 60 -13.99 5.71 -10.00
CA ARG A 60 -15.37 5.93 -10.48
C ARG A 60 -16.20 4.65 -10.44
N SER A 61 -15.65 3.53 -10.90
CA SER A 61 -16.32 2.23 -10.86
C SER A 61 -16.60 1.79 -9.43
N TYR A 62 -15.63 1.94 -8.53
CA TYR A 62 -15.77 1.59 -7.12
C TYR A 62 -16.84 2.43 -6.42
N MET A 63 -16.80 3.75 -6.61
CA MET A 63 -17.81 4.67 -6.07
C MET A 63 -19.21 4.34 -6.60
N SER A 64 -19.34 4.11 -7.90
CA SER A 64 -20.63 3.79 -8.54
C SER A 64 -21.22 2.48 -8.02
N LYS A 65 -20.40 1.46 -7.85
CA LYS A 65 -20.87 0.13 -7.43
C LYS A 65 -21.21 0.07 -5.96
N TYR A 66 -20.42 0.70 -5.11
CA TYR A 66 -20.50 0.54 -3.65
C TYR A 66 -21.00 1.78 -2.90
N GLY A 67 -21.23 2.89 -3.59
CA GLY A 67 -21.70 4.13 -2.97
C GLY A 67 -20.65 4.81 -2.09
N VAL A 68 -19.37 4.48 -2.26
CA VAL A 68 -18.27 5.17 -1.56
C VAL A 68 -18.21 6.61 -2.02
N THR A 69 -17.96 7.53 -1.10
CA THR A 69 -17.99 8.97 -1.36
C THR A 69 -16.59 9.56 -1.50
N GLU A 70 -16.49 10.69 -2.20
CA GLU A 70 -15.24 11.46 -2.26
C GLU A 70 -14.77 11.92 -0.88
N GLU A 71 -15.70 12.18 0.04
CA GLU A 71 -15.39 12.56 1.43
C GLU A 71 -14.69 11.42 2.17
N GLN A 72 -15.13 10.18 1.98
CA GLN A 72 -14.50 9.01 2.57
C GLN A 72 -13.08 8.81 2.04
N CYS A 73 -12.87 9.00 0.73
CA CYS A 73 -11.53 9.00 0.14
C CYS A 73 -10.67 10.15 0.70
N ALA A 74 -11.22 11.36 0.81
CA ALA A 74 -10.51 12.51 1.35
C ALA A 74 -10.06 12.31 2.82
N LYS A 75 -10.84 11.60 3.64
CA LYS A 75 -10.45 11.24 5.02
C LYS A 75 -9.17 10.39 5.05
N ILE A 76 -8.97 9.50 4.06
CA ILE A 76 -7.71 8.75 3.92
C ILE A 76 -6.53 9.70 3.70
N SER A 77 -6.66 10.66 2.77
CA SER A 77 -5.61 11.66 2.53
C SER A 77 -5.28 12.45 3.80
N VAL A 78 -6.29 12.94 4.52
CA VAL A 78 -6.13 13.66 5.77
C VAL A 78 -5.39 12.83 6.82
N LYS A 79 -5.83 11.58 7.03
CA LYS A 79 -5.22 10.65 7.97
C LYS A 79 -3.75 10.37 7.62
N ASN A 80 -3.47 10.03 6.37
CA ASN A 80 -2.13 9.63 5.96
C ASN A 80 -1.14 10.80 5.97
N HIS A 81 -1.53 12.00 5.57
CA HIS A 81 -0.69 13.20 5.74
C HIS A 81 -0.44 13.57 7.21
N LYS A 82 -1.41 13.38 8.08
CA LYS A 82 -1.24 13.54 9.53
C LYS A 82 -0.24 12.53 10.09
N ASN A 83 -0.38 11.26 9.74
CA ASN A 83 0.53 10.19 10.17
C ASN A 83 1.97 10.44 9.66
N ALA A 84 2.11 10.93 8.44
CA ALA A 84 3.39 11.27 7.82
C ALA A 84 4.23 12.29 8.62
N LYS A 85 3.61 13.12 9.45
CA LYS A 85 4.32 14.09 10.30
C LYS A 85 5.27 13.42 11.29
N ALA A 86 4.97 12.19 11.70
CA ALA A 86 5.81 11.40 12.58
C ALA A 86 6.86 10.55 11.84
N ASN A 87 6.88 10.60 10.50
CA ASN A 87 7.78 9.79 9.68
C ASN A 87 8.92 10.64 9.09
N PRO A 88 10.19 10.44 9.52
CA PRO A 88 11.33 11.21 9.00
C PRO A 88 11.63 10.92 7.52
N TYR A 89 11.04 9.86 6.95
CA TYR A 89 11.23 9.49 5.55
C TYR A 89 10.08 9.94 4.64
N ALA A 90 9.06 10.62 5.20
CA ALA A 90 7.99 11.16 4.38
C ALA A 90 8.49 12.34 3.53
N HIS A 91 8.10 12.35 2.24
CA HIS A 91 8.38 13.47 1.34
C HIS A 91 7.41 14.63 1.60
N LEU A 92 6.13 14.31 1.78
CA LEU A 92 5.08 15.27 2.09
C LEU A 92 4.38 14.91 3.40
N SER A 93 4.30 15.90 4.28
CA SER A 93 3.44 15.84 5.47
C SER A 93 2.72 17.17 5.58
N MET A 94 1.41 17.14 5.66
CA MET A 94 0.59 18.36 5.61
C MET A 94 -0.53 18.30 6.64
N ASP A 95 -0.87 19.46 7.20
CA ASP A 95 -2.12 19.63 7.93
C ASP A 95 -3.19 20.07 6.91
N ILE A 96 -3.98 19.11 6.46
CA ILE A 96 -5.06 19.32 5.50
C ILE A 96 -6.38 18.86 6.09
N THR A 97 -7.46 19.43 5.60
CA THR A 97 -8.82 19.04 5.93
C THR A 97 -9.49 18.33 4.78
N VAL A 98 -10.57 17.61 5.03
CA VAL A 98 -11.42 17.02 3.99
C VAL A 98 -11.83 18.07 2.95
N LYS A 99 -12.14 19.29 3.41
CA LYS A 99 -12.52 20.41 2.54
C LYS A 99 -11.37 20.80 1.60
N ASP A 100 -10.12 20.78 2.08
CA ASP A 100 -8.95 21.11 1.25
C ASP A 100 -8.75 20.06 0.16
N VAL A 101 -8.91 18.77 0.49
CA VAL A 101 -8.83 17.68 -0.48
C VAL A 101 -9.92 17.85 -1.55
N LEU A 102 -11.18 18.03 -1.14
CA LEU A 102 -12.31 18.15 -2.04
C LEU A 102 -12.25 19.40 -2.96
N LYS A 103 -11.57 20.46 -2.52
CA LYS A 103 -11.37 21.69 -3.30
C LYS A 103 -10.08 21.70 -4.10
N SER A 104 -9.20 20.72 -3.91
CA SER A 104 -7.95 20.66 -4.64
C SER A 104 -8.20 20.43 -6.14
N ARG A 105 -7.23 20.80 -6.96
CA ARG A 105 -7.34 20.70 -8.43
C ARG A 105 -7.65 19.28 -8.87
N VAL A 106 -8.66 19.11 -9.72
CA VAL A 106 -8.96 17.83 -10.37
C VAL A 106 -7.82 17.45 -11.33
N LEU A 107 -7.30 16.26 -11.19
CA LEU A 107 -6.29 15.67 -12.09
C LEU A 107 -6.97 14.85 -13.19
N ALA A 108 -7.84 13.93 -12.81
CA ALA A 108 -8.74 13.17 -13.66
C ALA A 108 -9.95 12.79 -12.81
N ASP A 109 -11.15 13.25 -13.19
CA ASP A 109 -12.35 13.07 -12.36
C ASP A 109 -12.63 11.59 -12.04
N PRO A 110 -12.80 11.20 -10.73
CA PRO A 110 -12.95 12.02 -9.52
C PRO A 110 -11.66 12.34 -8.76
N ILE A 111 -10.48 11.91 -9.22
CA ILE A 111 -9.19 12.10 -8.54
C ILE A 111 -8.77 13.57 -8.54
N LYS A 112 -8.49 14.09 -7.37
CA LYS A 112 -7.95 15.41 -7.13
C LYS A 112 -6.49 15.36 -6.71
N LEU A 113 -5.82 16.50 -6.73
CA LEU A 113 -4.39 16.63 -6.42
C LEU A 113 -4.03 16.03 -5.05
N LEU A 114 -4.83 16.27 -4.03
CA LEU A 114 -4.59 15.77 -2.69
C LEU A 114 -5.10 14.34 -2.45
N ASP A 115 -5.73 13.72 -3.45
CA ASP A 115 -6.02 12.29 -3.49
C ASP A 115 -4.87 11.46 -4.04
N ALA A 116 -3.89 12.11 -4.66
CA ALA A 116 -2.79 11.47 -5.36
C ALA A 116 -1.47 11.59 -4.59
N SER A 117 -0.66 10.56 -4.65
CA SER A 117 0.69 10.55 -4.08
C SER A 117 1.63 11.51 -4.82
N PRO A 118 2.64 12.07 -4.13
CA PRO A 118 3.70 12.85 -4.78
C PRO A 118 4.57 11.95 -5.65
N ILE A 119 5.31 12.58 -6.56
CA ILE A 119 6.42 11.95 -7.25
C ILE A 119 7.64 12.08 -6.38
N SER A 120 8.22 10.95 -5.95
CA SER A 120 9.37 10.93 -5.05
C SER A 120 10.50 10.08 -5.61
N ASP A 121 11.72 10.45 -5.30
CA ASP A 121 12.89 9.61 -5.46
C ASP A 121 13.20 8.92 -4.13
N GLY A 122 13.81 7.73 -4.18
CA GLY A 122 14.14 7.02 -2.96
C GLY A 122 14.78 5.67 -3.18
N ALA A 123 15.26 5.11 -2.08
CA ALA A 123 15.79 3.76 -2.01
C ALA A 123 15.39 3.07 -0.70
N CYS A 124 15.27 1.75 -0.75
CA CYS A 124 15.04 0.91 0.41
C CYS A 124 15.81 -0.40 0.27
N ALA A 125 16.34 -0.89 1.38
CA ALA A 125 17.01 -2.17 1.43
C ALA A 125 16.51 -2.99 2.62
N ILE A 126 16.29 -4.29 2.42
CA ILE A 126 16.01 -5.25 3.48
C ILE A 126 16.98 -6.42 3.41
N ILE A 127 17.36 -6.94 4.57
CA ILE A 127 18.14 -8.17 4.69
C ILE A 127 17.19 -9.27 5.16
N MET A 128 17.17 -10.36 4.43
CA MET A 128 16.44 -11.58 4.75
C MET A 128 17.42 -12.70 5.01
N ALA A 129 17.12 -13.55 5.98
CA ALA A 129 17.99 -14.67 6.34
C ALA A 129 17.18 -15.93 6.66
N ARG A 130 17.80 -17.09 6.50
CA ARG A 130 17.23 -18.36 7.00
C ARG A 130 17.16 -18.33 8.52
N GLU A 131 16.22 -19.06 9.09
CA GLU A 131 15.95 -19.09 10.52
C GLU A 131 17.20 -19.35 11.35
N ARG A 132 18.00 -20.36 10.97
CA ARG A 132 19.25 -20.70 11.66
C ARG A 132 20.22 -19.53 11.73
N THR A 133 20.35 -18.79 10.63
CA THR A 133 21.24 -17.64 10.54
C THR A 133 20.68 -16.44 11.29
N ALA A 134 19.37 -16.18 11.18
CA ALA A 134 18.71 -15.10 11.89
C ALA A 134 18.82 -15.25 13.41
N LYS A 135 18.64 -16.46 13.95
CA LYS A 135 18.76 -16.76 15.39
C LYS A 135 20.17 -16.56 15.96
N ARG A 136 21.19 -16.59 15.11
CA ARG A 136 22.61 -16.37 15.54
C ARG A 136 22.99 -14.90 15.56
N LYS A 137 22.22 -14.02 14.94
CA LYS A 137 22.51 -12.59 14.87
C LYS A 137 21.91 -11.86 16.07
N HIS A 138 22.60 -10.81 16.49
CA HIS A 138 22.04 -9.92 17.50
C HIS A 138 20.87 -9.11 16.89
N GLY A 139 19.85 -8.87 17.69
CA GLY A 139 18.66 -8.14 17.32
C GLY A 139 17.39 -9.00 17.34
N LYS A 140 16.26 -8.36 17.09
CA LYS A 140 14.92 -8.98 17.06
C LYS A 140 14.54 -9.33 15.60
N PRO A 141 14.70 -10.58 15.16
CA PRO A 141 14.28 -10.98 13.83
C PRO A 141 12.76 -10.93 13.71
N ILE A 142 12.26 -10.47 12.57
CA ILE A 142 10.83 -10.50 12.25
C ILE A 142 10.59 -11.63 11.26
N TRP A 143 9.61 -12.47 11.55
CA TRP A 143 9.35 -13.69 10.82
C TRP A 143 8.32 -13.48 9.72
N ILE A 144 8.65 -13.87 8.50
CA ILE A 144 7.68 -13.96 7.40
C ILE A 144 6.82 -15.20 7.65
N LYS A 145 5.56 -14.99 8.01
CA LYS A 145 4.59 -16.05 8.31
C LYS A 145 3.80 -16.52 7.11
N GLY A 146 3.57 -15.62 6.16
CA GLY A 146 2.80 -15.92 4.96
C GLY A 146 3.15 -14.98 3.82
N VAL A 147 3.00 -15.48 2.62
CA VAL A 147 3.19 -14.74 1.38
C VAL A 147 2.06 -15.10 0.43
N GLY A 148 1.48 -14.10 -0.21
CA GLY A 148 0.50 -14.27 -1.26
C GLY A 148 0.85 -13.43 -2.47
N HIS A 149 0.63 -13.99 -3.64
CA HIS A 149 0.80 -13.31 -4.91
C HIS A 149 -0.31 -13.76 -5.86
N CYS A 150 -0.89 -12.82 -6.57
CA CYS A 150 -1.82 -13.04 -7.65
C CYS A 150 -1.70 -11.88 -8.65
N ALA A 151 -1.86 -12.15 -9.91
CA ALA A 151 -1.98 -11.15 -10.97
C ALA A 151 -3.43 -11.10 -11.44
N ASP A 152 -3.89 -9.93 -11.80
CA ASP A 152 -5.16 -9.69 -12.46
C ASP A 152 -4.96 -9.65 -13.98
N ALA A 153 -6.06 -9.51 -14.75
CA ALA A 153 -6.00 -9.29 -16.16
C ALA A 153 -5.21 -8.03 -16.51
N TYR A 154 -4.42 -8.08 -17.57
CA TYR A 154 -3.58 -6.97 -18.00
C TYR A 154 -4.41 -5.79 -18.52
N HIS A 155 -5.35 -6.05 -19.42
CA HIS A 155 -6.24 -5.02 -19.95
C HIS A 155 -7.29 -4.60 -18.92
N LEU A 156 -7.52 -3.28 -18.81
CA LEU A 156 -8.50 -2.74 -17.87
C LEU A 156 -9.92 -3.21 -18.16
N GLY A 157 -10.27 -3.42 -19.44
CA GLY A 157 -11.59 -3.88 -19.87
C GLY A 157 -11.89 -5.35 -19.58
N ASP A 158 -10.88 -6.15 -19.24
CA ASP A 158 -11.03 -7.59 -18.99
C ASP A 158 -11.35 -7.92 -17.53
N ARG A 159 -11.53 -6.92 -16.68
CA ARG A 159 -11.83 -7.08 -15.26
C ARG A 159 -12.85 -6.06 -14.77
N ASP A 160 -13.54 -6.39 -13.69
CA ASP A 160 -14.34 -5.43 -12.95
C ASP A 160 -13.44 -4.50 -12.14
N LEU A 161 -13.37 -3.23 -12.55
CA LEU A 161 -12.50 -2.23 -11.90
C LEU A 161 -12.90 -1.92 -10.46
N ALA A 162 -14.14 -2.22 -10.05
CA ALA A 162 -14.59 -2.06 -8.68
C ALA A 162 -14.18 -3.24 -7.77
N GLU A 163 -13.64 -4.33 -8.34
CA GLU A 163 -13.24 -5.51 -7.60
C GLU A 163 -11.72 -5.63 -7.42
N VAL A 164 -11.33 -6.39 -6.40
CA VAL A 164 -9.92 -6.66 -6.06
C VAL A 164 -9.70 -8.14 -5.80
N ASP A 165 -10.21 -9.00 -6.68
CA ASP A 165 -10.22 -10.45 -6.50
C ASP A 165 -8.82 -11.05 -6.51
N ALA A 166 -7.90 -10.47 -7.28
CA ALA A 166 -6.50 -10.86 -7.26
C ALA A 166 -5.87 -10.61 -5.87
N LEU A 167 -6.15 -9.45 -5.26
CA LEU A 167 -5.68 -9.15 -3.90
C LEU A 167 -6.32 -10.09 -2.87
N ALA A 168 -7.63 -10.34 -2.95
CA ALA A 168 -8.31 -11.26 -2.05
C ALA A 168 -7.74 -12.68 -2.15
N SER A 169 -7.42 -13.14 -3.37
CA SER A 169 -6.78 -14.44 -3.61
C SER A 169 -5.37 -14.50 -3.02
N ALA A 170 -4.57 -13.43 -3.18
CA ALA A 170 -3.24 -13.31 -2.58
C ALA A 170 -3.33 -13.31 -1.04
N ALA A 171 -4.23 -12.50 -0.47
CA ALA A 171 -4.47 -12.42 0.97
C ALA A 171 -4.85 -13.78 1.57
N LYS A 172 -5.78 -14.50 0.93
CA LYS A 172 -6.19 -15.84 1.36
C LYS A 172 -5.01 -16.82 1.43
N ARG A 173 -4.09 -16.78 0.45
CA ARG A 173 -2.88 -17.62 0.46
C ARG A 173 -1.96 -17.27 1.62
N ALA A 174 -1.67 -15.97 1.81
CA ALA A 174 -0.83 -15.50 2.90
C ALA A 174 -1.42 -15.85 4.27
N TYR A 175 -2.71 -15.64 4.46
CA TYR A 175 -3.42 -15.94 5.71
C TYR A 175 -3.44 -17.43 6.01
N ASN A 176 -3.65 -18.29 5.02
CA ASN A 176 -3.59 -19.75 5.21
C ASN A 176 -2.21 -20.20 5.69
N MET A 177 -1.13 -19.65 5.10
CA MET A 177 0.25 -19.94 5.54
C MET A 177 0.51 -19.43 6.96
N ALA A 178 0.00 -18.27 7.31
CA ALA A 178 0.20 -17.61 8.60
C ALA A 178 -0.74 -18.13 9.72
N GLY A 179 -1.76 -18.91 9.39
CA GLY A 179 -2.79 -19.37 10.34
C GLY A 179 -3.77 -18.25 10.74
N ILE A 180 -3.90 -17.20 9.92
CA ILE A 180 -4.83 -16.09 10.15
C ILE A 180 -6.21 -16.48 9.60
N ARG A 181 -7.23 -16.43 10.47
CA ARG A 181 -8.63 -16.73 10.12
C ARG A 181 -9.57 -15.53 10.27
N ARG A 182 -9.17 -14.55 11.05
CA ARG A 182 -9.94 -13.31 11.33
C ARG A 182 -8.99 -12.12 11.18
N PRO A 183 -8.71 -11.66 9.93
CA PRO A 183 -7.70 -10.64 9.67
C PRO A 183 -7.84 -9.39 10.55
N LEU A 184 -9.03 -8.80 10.63
CA LEU A 184 -9.30 -7.61 11.45
C LEU A 184 -8.95 -7.78 12.95
N LYS A 185 -8.97 -9.03 13.47
CA LYS A 185 -8.69 -9.31 14.89
C LYS A 185 -7.27 -9.76 15.15
N GLN A 186 -6.55 -10.20 14.11
CA GLN A 186 -5.25 -10.85 14.24
C GLN A 186 -4.11 -10.04 13.61
N VAL A 187 -4.42 -9.06 12.78
CA VAL A 187 -3.47 -8.08 12.27
C VAL A 187 -3.55 -6.83 13.13
N HIS A 188 -2.41 -6.37 13.65
CA HIS A 188 -2.33 -5.26 14.57
C HIS A 188 -1.95 -3.94 13.90
N VAL A 189 -1.36 -4.00 12.72
CA VAL A 189 -1.00 -2.85 11.90
C VAL A 189 -0.94 -3.26 10.44
N ALA A 190 -1.37 -2.38 9.54
CA ALA A 190 -1.31 -2.61 8.10
C ALA A 190 -0.62 -1.46 7.36
N GLU A 191 0.36 -1.79 6.53
CA GLU A 191 1.02 -0.86 5.62
C GLU A 191 0.61 -1.20 4.19
N LEU A 192 -0.24 -0.36 3.61
CA LEU A 192 -0.87 -0.56 2.32
C LEU A 192 -0.25 0.33 1.25
N TYR A 193 -0.36 -0.09 -0.01
CA TYR A 193 0.04 0.70 -1.16
C TYR A 193 -1.13 1.59 -1.60
N ASP A 194 -1.13 2.82 -1.14
CA ASP A 194 -2.16 3.83 -1.33
C ASP A 194 -1.69 4.96 -2.25
N ALA A 195 -1.32 4.64 -3.49
CA ALA A 195 -0.89 5.67 -4.45
C ALA A 195 -1.99 6.72 -4.73
N PHE A 196 -3.24 6.35 -4.52
CA PHE A 196 -4.41 7.22 -4.51
C PHE A 196 -5.30 6.88 -3.31
N SER A 197 -5.98 7.88 -2.76
CA SER A 197 -6.72 7.75 -1.49
C SER A 197 -7.75 6.61 -1.48
N TYR A 198 -8.52 6.41 -2.55
CA TYR A 198 -9.52 5.34 -2.66
C TYR A 198 -8.90 3.93 -2.60
N MET A 199 -7.63 3.78 -2.97
CA MET A 199 -6.97 2.47 -2.98
C MET A 199 -6.89 1.87 -1.58
N GLU A 200 -6.65 2.68 -0.55
CA GLU A 200 -6.64 2.18 0.82
C GLU A 200 -7.97 1.51 1.18
N LEU A 201 -9.10 2.11 0.78
CA LEU A 201 -10.44 1.54 0.98
C LEU A 201 -10.58 0.18 0.28
N MET A 202 -10.28 0.13 -1.00
CA MET A 202 -10.37 -1.11 -1.79
C MET A 202 -9.45 -2.20 -1.25
N TRP A 203 -8.23 -1.83 -0.84
CA TRP A 203 -7.27 -2.80 -0.31
C TRP A 203 -7.71 -3.35 1.04
N MET A 204 -8.30 -2.55 1.93
CA MET A 204 -8.87 -3.04 3.18
C MET A 204 -9.94 -4.09 2.95
N GLU A 205 -10.80 -3.90 1.95
CA GLU A 205 -11.83 -4.88 1.56
C GLU A 205 -11.20 -6.15 0.97
N GLY A 206 -10.22 -5.99 0.07
CA GLY A 206 -9.51 -7.12 -0.53
C GLY A 206 -8.73 -7.96 0.48
N LEU A 207 -8.21 -7.33 1.53
CA LEU A 207 -7.53 -8.00 2.64
C LEU A 207 -8.51 -8.59 3.67
N GLY A 208 -9.81 -8.40 3.51
CA GLY A 208 -10.83 -8.94 4.41
C GLY A 208 -10.85 -8.29 5.79
N PHE A 209 -10.43 -7.04 5.90
CA PHE A 209 -10.60 -6.25 7.13
C PHE A 209 -12.07 -5.82 7.30
N CYS A 210 -12.80 -5.70 6.21
CA CYS A 210 -14.24 -5.51 6.17
C CYS A 210 -14.81 -6.14 4.89
N ASP A 211 -16.15 -6.19 4.81
CA ASP A 211 -16.85 -6.64 3.61
C ASP A 211 -16.74 -5.62 2.48
N ARG A 212 -17.00 -6.04 1.24
CA ARG A 212 -17.02 -5.19 0.05
C ARG A 212 -17.98 -4.02 0.24
N GLY A 213 -17.54 -2.81 -0.11
CA GLY A 213 -18.29 -1.56 0.04
C GLY A 213 -18.45 -1.07 1.47
N LYS A 214 -17.72 -1.62 2.45
CA LYS A 214 -17.81 -1.23 3.86
C LYS A 214 -16.59 -0.48 4.39
N ALA A 215 -15.53 -0.35 3.61
CA ALA A 215 -14.32 0.34 4.04
C ALA A 215 -14.57 1.82 4.33
N GLY A 216 -15.44 2.50 3.57
CA GLY A 216 -15.82 3.87 3.83
C GLY A 216 -16.42 4.06 5.24
N ALA A 217 -17.35 3.18 5.63
CA ALA A 217 -17.94 3.21 6.98
C ALA A 217 -16.90 2.87 8.08
N MET A 218 -15.94 2.00 7.79
CA MET A 218 -14.84 1.70 8.71
C MET A 218 -13.96 2.93 8.95
N VAL A 219 -13.66 3.70 7.91
CA VAL A 219 -12.92 4.96 8.02
C VAL A 219 -13.74 6.00 8.77
N ASP A 220 -15.03 6.14 8.48
CA ASP A 220 -15.93 7.07 9.15
C ASP A 220 -16.00 6.83 10.66
N SER A 221 -15.88 5.58 11.10
CA SER A 221 -15.86 5.20 12.52
C SER A 221 -14.50 5.39 13.20
N GLY A 222 -13.45 5.77 12.48
CA GLY A 222 -12.10 5.94 13.01
C GLY A 222 -11.33 4.65 13.29
N LEU A 223 -11.80 3.50 12.83
CA LEU A 223 -11.17 2.20 13.08
C LEU A 223 -9.78 2.02 12.43
N THR A 224 -9.36 2.93 11.57
CA THR A 224 -8.06 2.90 10.86
C THR A 224 -7.06 3.94 11.36
N GLU A 225 -7.43 4.73 12.38
CA GLU A 225 -6.58 5.74 12.99
C GLU A 225 -5.45 5.12 13.83
N MET A 226 -4.40 5.90 14.15
CA MET A 226 -3.20 5.42 14.86
C MET A 226 -3.48 4.64 16.16
N ASN A 227 -4.46 5.08 16.95
CA ASN A 227 -4.76 4.48 18.26
C ASN A 227 -6.05 3.65 18.22
N SER A 228 -6.37 3.07 17.07
CA SER A 228 -7.60 2.30 16.87
C SER A 228 -7.34 0.79 16.84
N ALA A 229 -8.39 0.01 16.52
CA ALA A 229 -8.30 -1.44 16.47
C ALA A 229 -7.41 -1.97 15.34
N LEU A 230 -7.28 -1.24 14.22
CA LEU A 230 -6.40 -1.57 13.11
C LEU A 230 -5.79 -0.29 12.52
N PRO A 231 -4.68 0.22 13.06
CA PRO A 231 -3.96 1.31 12.44
C PRO A 231 -3.52 0.95 11.02
N VAL A 232 -3.92 1.78 10.05
CA VAL A 232 -3.57 1.62 8.65
C VAL A 232 -2.67 2.77 8.22
N ASN A 233 -1.55 2.44 7.58
CA ASN A 233 -0.55 3.38 7.12
C ASN A 233 -0.05 4.34 8.22
N PRO A 234 0.43 3.82 9.37
CA PRO A 234 1.04 4.67 10.40
C PRO A 234 2.25 5.47 9.88
N SER A 235 2.89 4.99 8.82
CA SER A 235 3.98 5.70 8.15
C SER A 235 3.54 6.92 7.33
N GLY A 236 2.23 7.10 7.09
CA GLY A 236 1.65 8.04 6.15
C GLY A 236 1.41 7.45 4.76
N GLY A 237 1.71 6.17 4.57
CA GLY A 237 1.45 5.46 3.32
C GLY A 237 2.29 5.95 2.14
N VAL A 238 1.86 5.55 0.95
CA VAL A 238 2.42 6.00 -0.32
C VAL A 238 1.97 7.43 -0.64
N LEU A 239 0.82 7.87 -0.13
CA LEU A 239 0.33 9.25 -0.25
C LEU A 239 1.33 10.27 0.31
N SER A 240 2.19 9.88 1.23
CA SER A 240 3.22 10.77 1.79
C SER A 240 4.57 10.70 1.08
N ALA A 241 4.89 9.60 0.37
CA ALA A 241 6.14 9.42 -0.37
C ALA A 241 6.02 8.27 -1.37
N HIS A 242 6.10 8.55 -2.66
CA HIS A 242 5.93 7.59 -3.72
C HIS A 242 7.16 7.47 -4.65
N ALA A 243 8.19 6.81 -4.18
CA ALA A 243 9.26 6.31 -5.04
C ALA A 243 8.81 4.96 -5.63
N VAL A 244 8.25 4.97 -6.81
CA VAL A 244 7.37 3.94 -7.40
C VAL A 244 7.87 2.50 -7.21
N GLN A 245 9.12 2.20 -7.60
CA GLN A 245 9.69 0.86 -7.48
C GLN A 245 10.07 0.49 -6.04
N VAL A 246 10.17 1.48 -5.16
CA VAL A 246 10.57 1.31 -3.76
C VAL A 246 9.37 1.10 -2.84
N ALA A 247 8.20 1.65 -3.22
CA ALA A 247 7.03 1.77 -2.35
C ALA A 247 6.65 0.45 -1.64
N GLY A 248 6.60 -0.67 -2.38
CA GLY A 248 6.28 -1.97 -1.80
C GLY A 248 7.35 -2.49 -0.82
N LEU A 249 8.64 -2.23 -1.09
CA LEU A 249 9.71 -2.64 -0.17
C LEU A 249 9.72 -1.77 1.09
N ALA A 250 9.41 -0.47 0.95
CA ALA A 250 9.29 0.46 2.07
C ALA A 250 8.14 0.05 3.01
N ARG A 251 7.01 -0.45 2.49
CA ARG A 251 5.90 -0.99 3.33
C ARG A 251 6.38 -2.19 4.16
N ILE A 252 7.16 -3.09 3.58
CA ILE A 252 7.75 -4.21 4.32
C ILE A 252 8.74 -3.71 5.39
N ALA A 253 9.60 -2.74 5.05
CA ALA A 253 10.55 -2.16 5.99
C ALA A 253 9.83 -1.50 7.17
N GLU A 254 8.77 -0.73 6.91
CA GLU A 254 7.96 -0.12 7.96
C GLU A 254 7.29 -1.17 8.86
N ALA A 255 6.69 -2.21 8.28
CA ALA A 255 6.14 -3.32 9.06
C ALA A 255 7.20 -3.97 9.98
N VAL A 256 8.45 -4.11 9.50
CA VAL A 256 9.55 -4.61 10.33
C VAL A 256 9.87 -3.67 11.48
N LEU A 257 9.92 -2.35 11.25
CA LEU A 257 10.15 -1.36 12.30
C LEU A 257 9.03 -1.40 13.36
N GLN A 258 7.78 -1.46 12.92
CA GLN A 258 6.61 -1.57 13.81
C GLN A 258 6.69 -2.81 14.70
N LEU A 259 6.97 -3.98 14.11
CA LEU A 259 7.04 -5.24 14.85
C LEU A 259 8.27 -5.36 15.76
N ARG A 260 9.33 -4.59 15.49
CA ARG A 260 10.49 -4.47 16.37
C ARG A 260 10.29 -3.53 17.54
N GLY A 261 9.36 -2.59 17.46
CA GLY A 261 9.21 -1.47 18.37
C GLY A 261 10.19 -0.33 18.07
N GLU A 262 10.64 -0.22 16.82
CA GLU A 262 11.67 0.72 16.35
C GLU A 262 11.08 1.84 15.45
N ALA A 263 9.75 1.95 15.36
CA ALA A 263 9.09 2.94 14.50
C ALA A 263 9.08 4.37 15.07
N GLY A 264 9.60 4.59 16.28
CA GLY A 264 9.70 5.92 16.90
C GLY A 264 8.34 6.54 17.16
N ALA A 265 8.14 7.82 16.80
CA ALA A 265 6.91 8.55 17.08
C ALA A 265 5.65 8.01 16.36
N ARG A 266 5.82 7.13 15.37
CA ARG A 266 4.72 6.46 14.65
C ARG A 266 4.48 5.02 15.09
N GLN A 267 5.08 4.61 16.21
CA GLN A 267 4.94 3.27 16.74
C GLN A 267 3.50 2.95 17.11
N VAL A 268 3.02 1.81 16.62
CA VAL A 268 1.76 1.20 17.08
C VAL A 268 2.07 0.30 18.26
N ASP A 269 1.50 0.64 19.42
CA ASP A 269 1.76 -0.10 20.65
C ASP A 269 1.23 -1.54 20.57
N GLY A 270 2.05 -2.49 21.04
CA GLY A 270 1.68 -3.91 21.09
C GLY A 270 1.60 -4.59 19.73
N ALA A 271 2.03 -3.96 18.64
CA ALA A 271 2.03 -4.57 17.31
C ALA A 271 2.91 -5.84 17.29
N SER A 272 2.31 -6.96 16.96
CA SER A 272 2.99 -8.28 16.86
C SER A 272 2.68 -9.02 15.56
N THR A 273 1.76 -8.49 14.75
CA THR A 273 1.42 -8.99 13.41
C THR A 273 1.12 -7.81 12.48
N ALA A 274 1.78 -7.77 11.32
CA ALA A 274 1.62 -6.73 10.33
C ALA A 274 1.36 -7.35 8.94
#